data_15ad165643e2792070b47ab2370f79a6
#
_entry.id   15ad165643e2792070b47ab2370f79a6
#
_cell.length_a   1.000
_cell.length_b   1.000
_cell.length_c   1.000
_cell.angle_alpha   90.00
_cell.angle_beta   90.00
_cell.angle_gamma   90.00
#
_symmetry.space_group_name_H-M   'P 1'
#
loop_
_entity.id
_entity.type
_entity.pdbx_description
1 polymer ?
#
loop_
_entity_poly.entity_id
_entity_poly.type
_entity_poly.pdbx_seq_one_letter_code
_entity_poly.pdbx_strand_id
1 'polypeptide(L)'
;MIYLEKEPGHEKLESLFVQAVEKDEHLLMTTVNYGEIYYIILRECGQNKINKIEAVIRTLPIEVIDVDIQLAKEAARFKAAKKLSYADCFAAALTKIRKGELVTEDREFKTIENEIKIVWIS
;
A
#
# COMPACT_ATOMS: atom_id res chain seq x y z
N MET A 1 -6.55 -1.99 0.75
CA MET A 1 -5.10 -1.87 0.84
C MET A 1 -4.68 -0.43 0.94
N ILE A 2 -3.66 -0.13 1.71
CA ILE A 2 -3.15 1.22 1.89
C ILE A 2 -1.81 1.36 1.21
N TYR A 3 -1.67 2.40 0.40
CA TYR A 3 -0.39 2.91 -0.05
C TYR A 3 -0.03 4.07 0.87
N LEU A 4 0.92 3.82 1.79
CA LEU A 4 1.26 4.80 2.81
C LEU A 4 2.16 5.89 2.24
N GLU A 5 1.59 7.03 1.93
CA GLU A 5 2.34 8.23 1.68
C GLU A 5 2.18 9.20 2.85
N LYS A 6 3.18 10.03 3.03
CA LYS A 6 3.12 11.06 4.05
C LYS A 6 2.13 12.09 3.63
N GLU A 7 1.16 12.53 4.08
CA GLU A 7 0.40 13.73 3.80
C GLU A 7 0.11 14.08 2.35
N PRO A 8 -0.89 14.83 2.03
CA PRO A 8 -2.07 15.14 2.81
C PRO A 8 -2.98 13.91 2.85
N GLY A 9 -4.08 13.98 3.54
CA GLY A 9 -5.00 12.86 3.66
C GLY A 9 -4.85 12.10 4.97
N HIS A 10 -4.01 12.62 5.86
CA HIS A 10 -3.72 12.03 7.17
C HIS A 10 -4.99 11.73 7.99
N GLU A 11 -5.94 12.66 8.02
CA GLU A 11 -7.17 12.48 8.78
C GLU A 11 -8.05 11.36 8.22
N LYS A 12 -8.13 11.26 6.90
CA LYS A 12 -8.88 10.20 6.24
C LYS A 12 -8.22 8.84 6.47
N LEU A 13 -6.90 8.81 6.47
CA LEU A 13 -6.13 7.61 6.75
C LEU A 13 -6.40 7.13 8.19
N GLU A 14 -6.37 8.04 9.16
CA GLU A 14 -6.72 7.71 10.55
C GLU A 14 -8.13 7.15 10.66
N SER A 15 -9.08 7.75 9.95
CA SER A 15 -10.47 7.28 9.92
C SER A 15 -10.54 5.85 9.38
N LEU A 16 -9.77 5.52 8.35
CA LEU A 16 -9.72 4.17 7.80
C LEU A 16 -9.14 3.17 8.79
N PHE A 17 -8.10 3.55 9.54
CA PHE A 17 -7.55 2.70 10.60
C PHE A 17 -8.59 2.43 11.67
N VAL A 18 -9.31 3.46 12.11
CA VAL A 18 -10.38 3.31 13.10
C VAL A 18 -11.45 2.36 12.60
N GLN A 19 -11.90 2.53 11.35
CA GLN A 19 -12.90 1.65 10.75
C GLN A 19 -12.40 0.21 10.68
N ALA A 20 -11.13 0.00 10.31
CA ALA A 20 -10.57 -1.34 10.24
C ALA A 20 -10.55 -2.01 11.61
N VAL A 21 -10.20 -1.28 12.66
CA VAL A 21 -10.22 -1.80 14.03
C VAL A 21 -11.64 -2.16 14.46
N GLU A 22 -12.61 -1.28 14.20
CA GLU A 22 -13.99 -1.49 14.60
C GLU A 22 -14.65 -2.67 13.87
N LYS A 23 -14.29 -2.89 12.60
CA LYS A 23 -14.87 -3.97 11.79
C LYS A 23 -14.04 -5.24 11.83
N ASP A 24 -12.96 -5.26 12.60
CA ASP A 24 -11.99 -6.37 12.63
C ASP A 24 -11.45 -6.70 11.23
N GLU A 25 -11.27 -5.67 10.42
CA GLU A 25 -10.68 -5.77 9.08
C GLU A 25 -9.22 -5.34 9.11
N HIS A 26 -8.38 -6.06 8.37
CA HIS A 26 -6.99 -5.69 8.23
C HIS A 26 -6.77 -4.82 6.99
N LEU A 27 -5.86 -3.87 7.12
CA LEU A 27 -5.33 -3.14 5.99
C LEU A 27 -4.18 -3.98 5.43
N LEU A 28 -4.13 -4.14 4.11
CA LEU A 28 -3.15 -5.03 3.48
C LEU A 28 -2.02 -4.24 2.82
N MET A 29 -0.82 -4.81 2.87
CA MET A 29 0.35 -4.27 2.21
C MET A 29 1.20 -5.44 1.74
N THR A 30 1.79 -5.35 0.54
CA THR A 30 2.71 -6.39 0.10
C THR A 30 4.09 -6.20 0.72
N THR A 31 4.89 -7.28 0.75
CA THR A 31 6.29 -7.20 1.18
C THR A 31 7.12 -6.28 0.29
N VAL A 32 6.77 -6.15 -1.00
CA VAL A 32 7.45 -5.20 -1.90
C VAL A 32 7.20 -3.76 -1.47
N ASN A 33 5.95 -3.43 -1.17
CA ASN A 33 5.58 -2.08 -0.71
C ASN A 33 6.20 -1.80 0.66
N TYR A 34 6.25 -2.78 1.54
CA TYR A 34 6.93 -2.66 2.83
C TYR A 34 8.41 -2.35 2.64
N GLY A 35 9.09 -3.10 1.76
CA GLY A 35 10.50 -2.88 1.46
C GLY A 35 10.78 -1.51 0.89
N GLU A 36 9.86 -0.97 0.06
CA GLU A 36 10.00 0.38 -0.48
C GLU A 36 9.97 1.43 0.64
N ILE A 37 9.03 1.31 1.56
CA ILE A 37 8.95 2.20 2.72
C ILE A 37 10.23 2.09 3.55
N TYR A 38 10.66 0.86 3.80
CA TYR A 38 11.85 0.59 4.60
C TYR A 38 13.10 1.27 4.02
N TYR A 39 13.36 1.06 2.71
CA TYR A 39 14.59 1.60 2.14
C TYR A 39 14.57 3.13 2.05
N ILE A 40 13.41 3.72 1.76
CA ILE A 40 13.30 5.19 1.69
C ILE A 40 13.60 5.81 3.05
N ILE A 41 13.00 5.28 4.11
CA ILE A 41 13.21 5.81 5.45
C ILE A 41 14.65 5.56 5.92
N LEU A 42 15.17 4.37 5.65
CA LEU A 42 16.56 4.03 5.99
C LEU A 42 17.53 4.99 5.33
N ARG A 43 17.34 5.25 4.04
CA ARG A 43 18.22 6.15 3.28
C ARG A 43 18.13 7.59 3.76
N GLU A 44 16.93 8.08 4.04
CA GLU A 44 16.71 9.49 4.36
C GLU A 44 16.82 9.81 5.85
N CYS A 45 16.50 8.86 6.71
CA CYS A 45 16.36 9.10 8.15
C CYS A 45 17.23 8.18 9.02
N GLY A 46 17.77 7.11 8.48
CA GLY A 46 18.65 6.18 9.19
C GLY A 46 17.95 5.07 9.94
N GLN A 47 18.76 4.16 10.49
CA GLN A 47 18.28 2.91 11.12
C GLN A 47 17.39 3.15 12.33
N ASN A 48 17.74 4.12 13.17
CA ASN A 48 16.96 4.38 14.38
C ASN A 48 15.52 4.79 14.05
N LYS A 49 15.36 5.60 13.00
CA LYS A 49 14.04 6.06 12.59
C LYS A 49 13.20 4.91 12.04
N ILE A 50 13.78 4.06 11.19
CA ILE A 50 13.02 2.92 10.66
C ILE A 50 12.65 1.93 11.76
N ASN A 51 13.52 1.72 12.74
CA ASN A 51 13.19 0.86 13.88
C ASN A 51 11.95 1.37 14.63
N LYS A 52 11.86 2.68 14.83
CA LYS A 52 10.70 3.30 15.48
C LYS A 52 9.43 3.15 14.63
N ILE A 53 9.56 3.33 13.32
CA ILE A 53 8.42 3.19 12.41
C ILE A 53 7.93 1.77 12.36
N GLU A 54 8.83 0.78 12.32
CA GLU A 54 8.42 -0.62 12.37
C GLU A 54 7.68 -0.96 13.67
N ALA A 55 8.13 -0.39 14.78
CA ALA A 55 7.44 -0.58 16.05
C ALA A 55 6.00 -0.03 16.00
N VAL A 56 5.80 1.10 15.35
CA VAL A 56 4.46 1.69 15.17
C VAL A 56 3.63 0.81 14.24
N ILE A 57 4.18 0.36 13.12
CA ILE A 57 3.48 -0.48 12.15
C ILE A 57 2.94 -1.74 12.83
N ARG A 58 3.72 -2.35 13.72
CA ARG A 58 3.30 -3.56 14.46
C ARG A 58 2.08 -3.33 15.35
N THR A 59 1.79 -2.09 15.71
CA THR A 59 0.62 -1.76 16.54
C THR A 59 -0.62 -1.45 15.70
N LEU A 60 -0.47 -1.30 14.38
CA LEU A 60 -1.56 -0.95 13.49
C LEU A 60 -2.22 -2.21 12.91
N PRO A 61 -3.50 -2.11 12.49
CA PRO A 61 -4.21 -3.24 11.89
C PRO A 61 -3.77 -3.47 10.44
N ILE A 62 -2.47 -3.67 10.25
CA ILE A 62 -1.87 -3.91 8.93
C ILE A 62 -1.38 -5.34 8.86
N GLU A 63 -1.81 -6.05 7.82
CA GLU A 63 -1.29 -7.37 7.50
C GLU A 63 -0.37 -7.25 6.29
N VAL A 64 0.85 -7.74 6.43
CA VAL A 64 1.82 -7.74 5.33
C VAL A 64 1.71 -9.07 4.61
N ILE A 65 1.47 -9.02 3.31
CA ILE A 65 1.24 -10.19 2.45
C ILE A 65 2.53 -10.48 1.69
N ASP A 66 3.04 -11.70 1.86
CA ASP A 66 4.21 -12.16 1.12
C ASP A 66 3.88 -12.26 -0.37
N VAL A 67 4.82 -11.85 -1.21
CA VAL A 67 4.65 -11.93 -2.66
C VAL A 67 4.91 -13.36 -3.12
N ASP A 68 3.85 -13.99 -3.62
CA ASP A 68 3.94 -15.29 -4.28
C ASP A 68 4.00 -15.11 -5.81
N ILE A 69 4.06 -16.23 -6.53
CA ILE A 69 4.17 -16.20 -8.01
C ILE A 69 2.92 -15.57 -8.63
N GLN A 70 1.74 -15.89 -8.12
CA GLN A 70 0.49 -15.33 -8.66
C GLN A 70 0.48 -13.81 -8.54
N LEU A 71 0.84 -13.31 -7.38
CA LEU A 71 0.89 -11.87 -7.13
C LEU A 71 1.95 -11.19 -8.01
N ALA A 72 3.12 -11.82 -8.15
CA ALA A 72 4.19 -11.30 -9.00
C ALA A 72 3.73 -11.22 -10.47
N LYS A 73 3.05 -12.24 -10.96
CA LYS A 73 2.54 -12.24 -12.34
C LYS A 73 1.51 -11.15 -12.56
N GLU A 74 0.60 -10.95 -11.63
CA GLU A 74 -0.41 -9.91 -11.75
C GLU A 74 0.23 -8.52 -11.73
N ALA A 75 1.21 -8.29 -10.87
CA ALA A 75 1.97 -7.04 -10.85
C ALA A 75 2.70 -6.84 -12.18
N ALA A 76 3.28 -7.88 -12.73
CA ALA A 76 3.97 -7.83 -14.02
C ALA A 76 3.01 -7.47 -15.16
N ARG A 77 1.78 -7.97 -15.14
CA ARG A 77 0.76 -7.60 -16.14
C ARG A 77 0.44 -6.11 -16.09
N PHE A 78 0.28 -5.54 -14.89
CA PHE A 78 0.10 -4.11 -14.76
C PHE A 78 1.31 -3.35 -15.28
N LYS A 79 2.51 -3.79 -14.95
CA LYS A 79 3.74 -3.12 -15.40
C LYS A 79 3.90 -3.13 -16.90
N ALA A 80 3.55 -4.25 -17.54
CA ALA A 80 3.64 -4.37 -19.00
C ALA A 80 2.66 -3.45 -19.73
N ALA A 81 1.51 -3.19 -19.14
CA ALA A 81 0.42 -2.44 -19.79
C ALA A 81 0.34 -0.98 -19.38
N LYS A 82 0.90 -0.58 -18.26
CA LYS A 82 0.70 0.75 -17.66
C LYS A 82 2.02 1.41 -17.25
N LYS A 83 1.97 2.74 -17.14
CA LYS A 83 3.11 3.54 -16.69
C LYS A 83 3.07 3.74 -15.18
N LEU A 84 3.15 2.65 -14.45
CA LEU A 84 3.24 2.68 -13.00
C LEU A 84 4.63 2.19 -12.57
N SER A 85 5.11 2.64 -11.42
CA SER A 85 6.31 2.05 -10.83
C SER A 85 6.05 0.58 -10.52
N TYR A 86 7.09 -0.23 -10.45
CA TYR A 86 6.89 -1.66 -10.18
C TYR A 86 6.26 -1.88 -8.81
N ALA A 87 6.68 -1.11 -7.80
CA ALA A 87 6.08 -1.19 -6.47
C ALA A 87 4.58 -0.87 -6.50
N ASP A 88 4.18 0.17 -7.26
CA ASP A 88 2.77 0.52 -7.41
C ASP A 88 1.98 -0.61 -8.09
N CYS A 89 2.62 -1.32 -9.01
CA CYS A 89 1.98 -2.47 -9.66
C CYS A 89 1.68 -3.60 -8.67
N PHE A 90 2.52 -3.80 -7.65
CA PHE A 90 2.24 -4.77 -6.59
C PHE A 90 1.05 -4.34 -5.73
N ALA A 91 0.94 -3.04 -5.43
CA ALA A 91 -0.22 -2.52 -4.72
C ALA A 91 -1.51 -2.75 -5.50
N ALA A 92 -1.48 -2.45 -6.80
CA ALA A 92 -2.63 -2.66 -7.68
C ALA A 92 -2.98 -4.15 -7.80
N ALA A 93 -1.98 -5.01 -7.93
CA ALA A 93 -2.16 -6.45 -8.06
C ALA A 93 -2.83 -7.06 -6.82
N LEU A 94 -2.37 -6.67 -5.64
CA LEU A 94 -2.97 -7.14 -4.39
C LEU A 94 -4.42 -6.72 -4.28
N THR A 95 -4.71 -5.46 -4.63
CA THR A 95 -6.06 -4.92 -4.62
C THR A 95 -6.98 -5.73 -5.54
N LYS A 96 -6.51 -6.03 -6.73
CA LYS A 96 -7.28 -6.81 -7.70
C LYS A 96 -7.53 -8.25 -7.22
N ILE A 97 -6.50 -8.93 -6.76
CA ILE A 97 -6.60 -10.33 -6.31
C ILE A 97 -7.53 -10.46 -5.11
N ARG A 98 -7.42 -9.56 -4.16
CA ARG A 98 -8.22 -9.59 -2.94
C ARG A 98 -9.58 -8.93 -3.10
N LYS A 99 -9.88 -8.36 -4.27
CA LYS A 99 -11.12 -7.63 -4.56
C LYS A 99 -11.38 -6.54 -3.52
N GLY A 100 -10.31 -5.85 -3.15
CA GLY A 100 -10.33 -4.80 -2.13
C GLY A 100 -10.36 -3.42 -2.75
N GLU A 101 -9.98 -2.46 -1.93
CA GLU A 101 -9.91 -1.06 -2.34
C GLU A 101 -8.49 -0.56 -2.14
N LEU A 102 -7.96 0.14 -3.15
CA LEU A 102 -6.67 0.80 -3.03
C LEU A 102 -6.89 2.21 -2.48
N VAL A 103 -6.26 2.50 -1.35
CA VAL A 103 -6.34 3.82 -0.73
C VAL A 103 -5.07 4.58 -1.08
N THR A 104 -5.19 5.67 -1.80
CA THR A 104 -4.02 6.42 -2.28
C THR A 104 -4.37 7.88 -2.57
N GLU A 105 -3.35 8.74 -2.55
CA GLU A 105 -3.42 10.09 -3.08
C GLU A 105 -2.66 10.23 -4.40
N ASP A 106 -1.95 9.19 -4.83
CA ASP A 106 -1.13 9.20 -6.03
C ASP A 106 -1.98 9.11 -7.29
N ARG A 107 -2.01 10.19 -8.06
CA ARG A 107 -2.82 10.29 -9.27
C ARG A 107 -2.36 9.38 -10.41
N GLU A 108 -1.18 8.81 -10.32
CA GLU A 108 -0.73 7.84 -11.32
C GLU A 108 -1.61 6.60 -11.37
N PHE A 109 -2.25 6.24 -10.25
CA PHE A 109 -3.20 5.13 -10.22
C PHE A 109 -4.48 5.39 -11.04
N LYS A 110 -4.71 6.61 -11.48
CA LYS A 110 -5.86 6.92 -12.32
C LYS A 110 -5.89 6.10 -13.60
N THR A 111 -4.73 5.69 -14.10
CA THR A 111 -4.64 4.87 -15.32
C THR A 111 -5.31 3.52 -15.19
N ILE A 112 -5.55 3.05 -13.97
CA ILE A 112 -6.15 1.74 -13.70
C ILE A 112 -7.45 1.83 -12.90
N GLU A 113 -8.03 3.02 -12.79
CA GLU A 113 -9.25 3.20 -12.00
C GLU A 113 -10.46 2.40 -12.50
N ASN A 114 -10.41 1.94 -13.75
CA ASN A 114 -11.44 1.07 -14.32
C ASN A 114 -11.21 -0.41 -14.01
N GLU A 115 -10.05 -0.76 -13.50
CA GLU A 115 -9.68 -2.16 -13.26
C GLU A 115 -9.71 -2.53 -11.78
N ILE A 116 -9.54 -1.56 -10.90
CA ILE A 116 -9.58 -1.76 -9.45
C ILE A 116 -10.37 -0.62 -8.81
N LYS A 117 -10.86 -0.87 -7.61
CA LYS A 117 -11.56 0.16 -6.86
C LYS A 117 -10.56 1.02 -6.10
N ILE A 118 -10.63 2.32 -6.28
CA ILE A 118 -9.71 3.28 -5.66
C ILE A 118 -10.48 4.21 -4.73
N VAL A 119 -9.94 4.42 -3.54
CA VAL A 119 -10.40 5.43 -2.59
C VAL A 119 -9.34 6.53 -2.58
N TRP A 120 -9.70 7.67 -3.10
CA TRP A 120 -8.81 8.83 -3.15
C TRP A 120 -8.85 9.59 -1.83
N ILE A 121 -7.69 9.85 -1.21
CA ILE A 121 -7.61 10.48 0.11
C ILE A 121 -7.16 11.94 0.07
N SER A 122 -7.02 12.52 -1.11
CA SER A 122 -6.75 13.95 -1.21
C SER A 122 -7.36 14.55 -2.46
#